data_28ea1e251e18098f543774ac3aa0f3f3
#
_entry.id   28ea1e251e18098f543774ac3aa0f3f3
#
_cell.length_a   1.000
_cell.length_b   1.000
_cell.length_c   1.000
_cell.angle_alpha   90.00
_cell.angle_beta   90.00
_cell.angle_gamma   90.00
#
_symmetry.space_group_name_H-M   'P 1'
#
loop_
_entity.id
_entity.type
_entity.pdbx_description
1 polymer ?
#
loop_
_entity_poly.entity_id
_entity_poly.type
_entity_poly.pdbx_seq_one_letter_code
_entity_poly.pdbx_strand_id
1 'polypeptide(L)'
;MKKFSELMEKSGDTAVFTFGRLNPPTTGHGKLIDAMAKEQGKNAGSKMHVFVSHSQDAKKNPLDYKRKVAYIRKMFPKYAKNITTDKAKTIFEVAVSLYNRGYKSIVMVVGSDRVDEFERLLNEYNGVQSKHGYYGFDNVEVVSAGDRDPDAEGLEGMSASKMRSAAVDGDLDSFKQGVPDGFNDAEKLYRDVRKSMGIREEKDMGEMDTYEKMRDDYLTGKIWNVGDIVEAKGVSGEIVRKGTNYISFMEENGKVHKAWLHEIELDE
;
A
#
# COMPACT_ATOMS: atom_id res chain seq x y z
N MET A 1 -41.35 -5.28 -29.55
CA MET A 1 -41.19 -5.61 -28.10
C MET A 1 -40.05 -6.62 -28.01
N LYS A 2 -38.90 -6.28 -27.47
CA LYS A 2 -37.85 -7.25 -27.13
C LYS A 2 -38.42 -8.17 -26.04
N LYS A 3 -38.29 -9.48 -26.19
CA LYS A 3 -38.82 -10.44 -25.25
C LYS A 3 -38.18 -10.23 -23.87
N PHE A 4 -38.95 -10.32 -22.81
CA PHE A 4 -38.51 -10.20 -21.41
C PHE A 4 -37.34 -11.15 -21.10
N SER A 5 -37.25 -12.29 -21.78
CA SER A 5 -36.13 -13.23 -21.73
C SER A 5 -34.82 -12.66 -22.25
N GLU A 6 -34.82 -11.82 -23.30
CA GLU A 6 -33.58 -11.17 -23.83
C GLU A 6 -33.07 -10.06 -22.89
N LEU A 7 -33.95 -9.47 -22.08
CA LEU A 7 -33.58 -8.50 -21.04
C LEU A 7 -33.02 -9.22 -19.79
N MET A 8 -33.52 -10.41 -19.47
CA MET A 8 -33.03 -11.20 -18.34
C MET A 8 -31.71 -11.92 -18.64
N GLU A 9 -31.44 -12.29 -19.91
CA GLU A 9 -30.15 -12.89 -20.33
C GLU A 9 -28.99 -11.89 -20.29
N LYS A 10 -29.26 -10.58 -20.35
CA LYS A 10 -28.24 -9.52 -20.19
C LYS A 10 -27.97 -9.11 -18.75
N SER A 11 -28.79 -9.55 -17.83
CA SER A 11 -28.72 -9.18 -16.42
C SER A 11 -27.80 -10.14 -15.66
N GLY A 12 -26.54 -9.78 -15.53
CA GLY A 12 -25.53 -10.52 -14.76
C GLY A 12 -24.24 -10.87 -15.49
N ASP A 13 -24.24 -10.75 -16.81
CA ASP A 13 -23.09 -11.12 -17.67
C ASP A 13 -22.09 -9.96 -17.89
N THR A 14 -22.33 -8.79 -17.27
CA THR A 14 -21.45 -7.62 -17.42
C THR A 14 -20.64 -7.37 -16.16
N ALA A 15 -19.32 -7.21 -16.31
CA ALA A 15 -18.46 -6.72 -15.24
C ALA A 15 -18.12 -5.25 -15.46
N VAL A 16 -18.42 -4.40 -14.47
CA VAL A 16 -17.92 -3.03 -14.39
C VAL A 16 -16.64 -3.06 -13.56
N PHE A 17 -15.53 -2.63 -14.12
CA PHE A 17 -14.27 -2.75 -13.40
C PHE A 17 -13.32 -1.57 -13.62
N THR A 18 -12.33 -1.46 -12.74
CA THR A 18 -11.14 -0.63 -12.93
C THR A 18 -9.90 -1.41 -12.55
N PHE A 19 -8.77 -0.98 -13.08
CA PHE A 19 -7.44 -1.50 -12.75
C PHE A 19 -6.46 -0.35 -12.58
N GLY A 20 -5.83 -0.27 -11.40
CA GLY A 20 -4.94 0.84 -11.10
C GLY A 20 -3.89 0.53 -10.04
N ARG A 21 -2.89 1.42 -9.94
CA ARG A 21 -1.81 1.31 -8.94
C ARG A 21 -2.29 1.64 -7.53
N LEU A 22 -3.12 2.66 -7.36
CA LEU A 22 -3.68 3.14 -6.09
C LEU A 22 -2.61 3.20 -4.97
N ASN A 23 -1.50 3.91 -5.22
CA ASN A 23 -0.32 3.81 -4.35
C ASN A 23 0.32 5.18 -4.02
N PRO A 24 -0.04 5.79 -2.86
CA PRO A 24 -1.10 5.38 -1.95
C PRO A 24 -2.50 5.59 -2.55
N PRO A 25 -3.55 4.97 -1.98
CA PRO A 25 -4.92 5.32 -2.32
C PRO A 25 -5.24 6.76 -1.90
N THR A 26 -6.13 7.43 -2.65
CA THR A 26 -6.47 8.85 -2.46
C THR A 26 -7.98 9.06 -2.57
N THR A 27 -8.46 10.23 -2.15
CA THR A 27 -9.83 10.69 -2.36
C THR A 27 -10.25 10.62 -3.84
N GLY A 28 -9.33 10.96 -4.77
CA GLY A 28 -9.59 10.85 -6.20
C GLY A 28 -9.88 9.42 -6.67
N HIS A 29 -9.30 8.41 -6.02
CA HIS A 29 -9.65 7.01 -6.29
C HIS A 29 -11.07 6.68 -5.78
N GLY A 30 -11.55 7.34 -4.72
CA GLY A 30 -12.93 7.24 -4.28
C GLY A 30 -13.91 7.73 -5.35
N LYS A 31 -13.63 8.89 -5.97
CA LYS A 31 -14.43 9.41 -7.09
C LYS A 31 -14.50 8.43 -8.26
N LEU A 32 -13.38 7.77 -8.59
CA LEU A 32 -13.34 6.72 -9.61
C LEU A 32 -14.26 5.54 -9.23
N ILE A 33 -14.22 5.08 -7.99
CA ILE A 33 -15.06 3.99 -7.50
C ILE A 33 -16.54 4.40 -7.48
N ASP A 34 -16.87 5.65 -7.14
CA ASP A 34 -18.23 6.18 -7.21
C ASP A 34 -18.74 6.25 -8.66
N ALA A 35 -17.88 6.63 -9.61
CA ALA A 35 -18.22 6.59 -11.03
C ALA A 35 -18.51 5.16 -11.51
N MET A 36 -17.73 4.18 -11.05
CA MET A 36 -18.01 2.76 -11.31
C MET A 36 -19.37 2.33 -10.76
N ALA A 37 -19.73 2.77 -9.56
CA ALA A 37 -21.03 2.45 -8.97
C ALA A 37 -22.20 3.07 -9.75
N LYS A 38 -22.01 4.29 -10.29
CA LYS A 38 -22.98 4.92 -11.20
C LYS A 38 -23.09 4.12 -12.50
N GLU A 39 -21.98 3.69 -13.07
CA GLU A 39 -21.96 2.90 -14.30
C GLU A 39 -22.59 1.52 -14.08
N GLN A 40 -22.32 0.89 -12.94
CA GLN A 40 -23.01 -0.34 -12.54
C GLN A 40 -24.54 -0.14 -12.50
N GLY A 41 -25.01 1.00 -12.01
CA GLY A 41 -26.46 1.31 -11.96
C GLY A 41 -27.12 1.41 -13.33
N LYS A 42 -26.39 1.74 -14.39
CA LYS A 42 -26.91 1.75 -15.77
C LYS A 42 -27.05 0.34 -16.38
N ASN A 43 -26.25 -0.60 -15.87
CA ASN A 43 -26.19 -1.97 -16.38
C ASN A 43 -26.83 -2.93 -15.35
N ALA A 44 -28.14 -3.16 -15.46
CA ALA A 44 -28.89 -3.97 -14.50
C ALA A 44 -28.27 -5.37 -14.34
N GLY A 45 -28.03 -5.79 -13.11
CA GLY A 45 -27.44 -7.09 -12.77
C GLY A 45 -25.91 -7.17 -12.91
N SER A 46 -25.24 -6.14 -13.42
CA SER A 46 -23.76 -6.11 -13.54
C SER A 46 -23.10 -6.17 -12.15
N LYS A 47 -21.85 -6.65 -12.11
CA LYS A 47 -21.04 -6.71 -10.90
C LYS A 47 -19.84 -5.79 -11.01
N MET A 48 -19.53 -5.12 -9.92
CA MET A 48 -18.42 -4.18 -9.83
C MET A 48 -17.18 -4.84 -9.23
N HIS A 49 -15.99 -4.60 -9.84
CA HIS A 49 -14.71 -5.14 -9.41
C HIS A 49 -13.61 -4.08 -9.47
N VAL A 50 -12.96 -3.81 -8.33
CA VAL A 50 -11.79 -2.94 -8.26
C VAL A 50 -10.54 -3.80 -8.19
N PHE A 51 -9.73 -3.79 -9.24
CA PHE A 51 -8.45 -4.49 -9.28
C PHE A 51 -7.31 -3.54 -8.95
N VAL A 52 -6.42 -4.01 -8.09
CA VAL A 52 -5.25 -3.26 -7.64
C VAL A 52 -3.99 -3.90 -8.24
N SER A 53 -3.13 -3.09 -8.86
CA SER A 53 -1.89 -3.61 -9.44
C SER A 53 -0.95 -4.16 -8.36
N HIS A 54 -0.13 -5.15 -8.73
CA HIS A 54 0.90 -5.72 -7.87
C HIS A 54 2.24 -4.96 -7.91
N SER A 55 2.30 -3.84 -8.68
CA SER A 55 3.50 -3.02 -8.77
C SER A 55 3.93 -2.52 -7.39
N GLN A 56 5.21 -2.71 -7.08
CA GLN A 56 5.85 -2.22 -5.87
C GLN A 56 7.26 -1.74 -6.20
N ASP A 57 7.57 -0.51 -5.80
CA ASP A 57 8.90 0.10 -5.83
C ASP A 57 8.94 1.29 -4.85
N ALA A 58 10.11 1.62 -4.36
CA ALA A 58 10.27 2.65 -3.33
C ALA A 58 9.86 4.06 -3.78
N LYS A 59 9.85 4.37 -5.09
CA LYS A 59 9.61 5.73 -5.59
C LYS A 59 8.16 5.99 -5.97
N LYS A 60 7.57 5.11 -6.79
CA LYS A 60 6.24 5.32 -7.39
C LYS A 60 5.15 4.43 -6.79
N ASN A 61 5.53 3.30 -6.20
CA ASN A 61 4.61 2.30 -5.66
C ASN A 61 5.09 1.77 -4.29
N PRO A 62 5.23 2.65 -3.25
CA PRO A 62 5.86 2.28 -2.00
C PRO A 62 5.12 1.17 -1.23
N LEU A 63 3.79 1.18 -1.23
CA LEU A 63 3.02 0.18 -0.52
C LEU A 63 2.98 -1.15 -1.28
N ASP A 64 3.17 -2.25 -0.58
CA ASP A 64 2.92 -3.58 -1.09
C ASP A 64 1.42 -3.83 -1.37
N TYR A 65 1.13 -4.89 -2.14
CA TYR A 65 -0.23 -5.23 -2.54
C TYR A 65 -1.20 -5.40 -1.36
N LYS A 66 -0.77 -6.09 -0.30
CA LYS A 66 -1.64 -6.38 0.85
C LYS A 66 -2.01 -5.09 1.59
N ARG A 67 -1.04 -4.21 1.81
CA ARG A 67 -1.27 -2.90 2.44
C ARG A 67 -2.17 -2.01 1.59
N LYS A 68 -1.95 -1.95 0.28
CA LYS A 68 -2.83 -1.20 -0.65
C LYS A 68 -4.28 -1.64 -0.50
N VAL A 69 -4.55 -2.94 -0.65
CA VAL A 69 -5.91 -3.49 -0.53
C VAL A 69 -6.53 -3.19 0.84
N ALA A 70 -5.75 -3.34 1.92
CA ALA A 70 -6.23 -3.06 3.27
C ALA A 70 -6.63 -1.58 3.44
N TYR A 71 -5.78 -0.65 2.99
CA TYR A 71 -6.07 0.78 3.07
C TYR A 71 -7.26 1.20 2.20
N ILE A 72 -7.37 0.69 0.97
CA ILE A 72 -8.50 1.00 0.09
C ILE A 72 -9.82 0.53 0.72
N ARG A 73 -9.85 -0.67 1.30
CA ARG A 73 -11.04 -1.19 1.97
C ARG A 73 -11.44 -0.37 3.19
N LYS A 74 -10.47 0.13 3.93
CA LYS A 74 -10.72 1.01 5.09
C LYS A 74 -11.16 2.41 4.69
N MET A 75 -10.58 2.96 3.62
CA MET A 75 -10.96 4.29 3.10
C MET A 75 -12.36 4.29 2.49
N PHE A 76 -12.73 3.20 1.84
CA PHE A 76 -14.00 3.09 1.10
C PHE A 76 -14.79 1.87 1.57
N PRO A 77 -15.26 1.83 2.84
CA PRO A 77 -15.90 0.66 3.43
C PRO A 77 -17.17 0.23 2.68
N LYS A 78 -17.89 1.19 2.11
CA LYS A 78 -19.07 0.93 1.24
C LYS A 78 -18.73 -0.02 0.08
N TYR A 79 -17.52 0.06 -0.44
CA TYR A 79 -17.04 -0.70 -1.59
C TYR A 79 -16.06 -1.82 -1.24
N ALA A 80 -15.84 -2.10 0.05
CA ALA A 80 -14.83 -3.06 0.50
C ALA A 80 -14.98 -4.45 -0.14
N LYS A 81 -16.22 -4.90 -0.39
CA LYS A 81 -16.53 -6.19 -1.04
C LYS A 81 -16.16 -6.23 -2.54
N ASN A 82 -16.12 -5.06 -3.18
CA ASN A 82 -15.81 -4.93 -4.61
C ASN A 82 -14.31 -4.88 -4.88
N ILE A 83 -13.49 -4.64 -3.85
CA ILE A 83 -12.03 -4.59 -3.96
C ILE A 83 -11.51 -6.02 -3.98
N THR A 84 -11.07 -6.47 -5.14
CA THR A 84 -10.69 -7.86 -5.37
C THR A 84 -9.33 -8.19 -4.75
N THR A 85 -9.12 -9.46 -4.43
CA THR A 85 -7.82 -10.03 -4.05
C THR A 85 -7.26 -10.91 -5.15
N ASP A 86 -7.66 -10.66 -6.40
CA ASP A 86 -7.20 -11.38 -7.57
C ASP A 86 -5.69 -11.19 -7.79
N LYS A 87 -5.03 -12.21 -8.31
CA LYS A 87 -3.59 -12.20 -8.57
C LYS A 87 -3.21 -11.55 -9.91
N ALA A 88 -4.18 -11.04 -10.67
CA ALA A 88 -3.94 -10.39 -11.95
C ALA A 88 -3.00 -9.18 -11.80
N LYS A 89 -1.94 -9.14 -12.59
CA LYS A 89 -0.88 -8.12 -12.54
C LYS A 89 -0.98 -7.10 -13.67
N THR A 90 -1.66 -7.47 -14.75
CA THR A 90 -1.83 -6.65 -15.95
C THR A 90 -3.30 -6.52 -16.30
N ILE A 91 -3.63 -5.53 -17.13
CA ILE A 91 -5.01 -5.34 -17.61
C ILE A 91 -5.50 -6.57 -18.42
N PHE A 92 -4.60 -7.21 -19.15
CA PHE A 92 -4.94 -8.41 -19.92
C PHE A 92 -5.25 -9.61 -19.00
N GLU A 93 -4.47 -9.80 -17.93
CA GLU A 93 -4.78 -10.84 -16.94
C GLU A 93 -6.10 -10.56 -16.20
N VAL A 94 -6.45 -9.28 -15.98
CA VAL A 94 -7.76 -8.89 -15.45
C VAL A 94 -8.86 -9.29 -16.43
N ALA A 95 -8.72 -8.96 -17.72
CA ALA A 95 -9.68 -9.32 -18.75
C ALA A 95 -9.86 -10.85 -18.83
N VAL A 96 -8.79 -11.61 -18.85
CA VAL A 96 -8.81 -13.09 -18.82
C VAL A 96 -9.51 -13.61 -17.55
N SER A 97 -9.20 -13.03 -16.39
CA SER A 97 -9.85 -13.41 -15.13
C SER A 97 -11.36 -13.18 -15.16
N LEU A 98 -11.80 -12.03 -15.67
CA LEU A 98 -13.23 -11.73 -15.83
C LEU A 98 -13.91 -12.67 -16.84
N TYR A 99 -13.27 -12.93 -17.98
CA TYR A 99 -13.78 -13.87 -18.98
C TYR A 99 -13.95 -15.28 -18.40
N ASN A 100 -12.94 -15.78 -17.69
CA ASN A 100 -12.97 -17.09 -17.03
C ASN A 100 -14.03 -17.18 -15.89
N ARG A 101 -14.49 -16.06 -15.37
CA ARG A 101 -15.63 -15.99 -14.43
C ARG A 101 -16.99 -16.01 -15.11
N GLY A 102 -17.02 -16.08 -16.45
CA GLY A 102 -18.23 -16.18 -17.24
C GLY A 102 -18.86 -14.85 -17.66
N TYR A 103 -18.18 -13.72 -17.45
CA TYR A 103 -18.68 -12.45 -17.98
C TYR A 103 -18.57 -12.44 -19.51
N LYS A 104 -19.62 -11.95 -20.16
CA LYS A 104 -19.70 -11.81 -21.62
C LYS A 104 -19.41 -10.38 -22.09
N SER A 105 -19.60 -9.41 -21.21
CA SER A 105 -19.35 -7.99 -21.47
C SER A 105 -18.57 -7.36 -20.33
N ILE A 106 -17.72 -6.39 -20.69
CA ILE A 106 -16.95 -5.61 -19.73
C ILE A 106 -17.11 -4.12 -19.98
N VAL A 107 -17.18 -3.36 -18.90
CA VAL A 107 -17.13 -1.89 -18.89
C VAL A 107 -15.99 -1.49 -17.98
N MET A 108 -14.92 -0.94 -18.54
CA MET A 108 -13.79 -0.42 -17.79
C MET A 108 -14.01 1.06 -17.49
N VAL A 109 -13.84 1.47 -16.22
CA VAL A 109 -13.94 2.88 -15.81
C VAL A 109 -12.53 3.38 -15.48
N VAL A 110 -12.11 4.47 -16.13
CA VAL A 110 -10.77 5.07 -16.00
C VAL A 110 -10.84 6.60 -15.99
N GLY A 111 -9.71 7.29 -15.73
CA GLY A 111 -9.62 8.72 -15.97
C GLY A 111 -9.76 9.04 -17.46
N SER A 112 -10.25 10.24 -17.78
CA SER A 112 -10.49 10.68 -19.18
C SER A 112 -9.25 10.54 -20.07
N ASP A 113 -8.06 10.78 -19.52
CA ASP A 113 -6.77 10.71 -20.18
C ASP A 113 -6.33 9.28 -20.60
N ARG A 114 -7.08 8.25 -20.19
CA ARG A 114 -6.72 6.85 -20.41
C ARG A 114 -7.77 6.05 -21.22
N VAL A 115 -8.89 6.67 -21.57
CA VAL A 115 -10.00 5.98 -22.26
C VAL A 115 -9.53 5.37 -23.58
N ASP A 116 -9.00 6.18 -24.47
CA ASP A 116 -8.60 5.76 -25.82
C ASP A 116 -7.50 4.67 -25.78
N GLU A 117 -6.56 4.80 -24.85
CA GLU A 117 -5.49 3.81 -24.69
C GLU A 117 -6.04 2.45 -24.31
N PHE A 118 -6.89 2.38 -23.26
CA PHE A 118 -7.41 1.10 -22.80
C PHE A 118 -8.47 0.52 -23.73
N GLU A 119 -9.28 1.36 -24.37
CA GLU A 119 -10.25 0.90 -25.37
C GLU A 119 -9.53 0.22 -26.53
N ARG A 120 -8.49 0.86 -27.08
CA ARG A 120 -7.67 0.26 -28.14
C ARG A 120 -7.03 -1.04 -27.68
N LEU A 121 -6.37 -1.06 -26.52
CA LEU A 121 -5.65 -2.23 -26.01
C LEU A 121 -6.59 -3.42 -25.76
N LEU A 122 -7.73 -3.20 -25.11
CA LEU A 122 -8.66 -4.26 -24.77
C LEU A 122 -9.33 -4.84 -26.03
N ASN A 123 -9.65 -4.01 -27.03
CA ASN A 123 -10.26 -4.46 -28.29
C ASN A 123 -9.24 -5.15 -29.20
N GLU A 124 -7.98 -4.69 -29.24
CA GLU A 124 -6.92 -5.30 -30.06
C GLU A 124 -6.67 -6.78 -29.70
N TYR A 125 -6.77 -7.11 -28.40
CA TYR A 125 -6.56 -8.48 -27.92
C TYR A 125 -7.84 -9.27 -27.67
N ASN A 126 -9.02 -8.70 -27.92
CA ASN A 126 -10.29 -9.39 -27.79
C ASN A 126 -10.43 -10.47 -28.89
N GLY A 127 -10.64 -11.72 -28.49
CA GLY A 127 -10.68 -12.86 -29.40
C GLY A 127 -9.29 -13.39 -29.82
N VAL A 128 -8.19 -12.85 -29.26
CA VAL A 128 -6.82 -13.24 -29.62
C VAL A 128 -6.17 -14.04 -28.50
N GLN A 129 -5.62 -15.21 -28.84
CA GLN A 129 -4.78 -15.97 -27.91
C GLN A 129 -3.43 -15.29 -27.73
N SER A 130 -3.08 -14.91 -26.49
CA SER A 130 -1.83 -14.23 -26.17
C SER A 130 -1.08 -14.94 -25.06
N LYS A 131 0.13 -14.46 -24.73
CA LYS A 131 0.91 -14.93 -23.56
C LYS A 131 0.20 -14.70 -22.22
N HIS A 132 -0.78 -13.82 -22.17
CA HIS A 132 -1.59 -13.51 -20.97
C HIS A 132 -2.83 -14.41 -20.85
N GLY A 133 -3.11 -15.23 -21.86
CA GLY A 133 -4.31 -16.05 -21.99
C GLY A 133 -5.24 -15.53 -23.08
N TYR A 134 -6.47 -16.01 -23.06
CA TYR A 134 -7.52 -15.68 -24.02
C TYR A 134 -8.71 -15.03 -23.30
N TYR A 135 -9.29 -14.02 -23.92
CA TYR A 135 -10.62 -13.52 -23.63
C TYR A 135 -11.35 -13.16 -24.94
N GLY A 136 -12.66 -13.33 -24.95
CA GLY A 136 -13.51 -13.04 -26.11
C GLY A 136 -14.86 -12.52 -25.62
N PHE A 137 -14.91 -11.22 -25.32
CA PHE A 137 -16.12 -10.55 -24.88
C PHE A 137 -16.99 -10.14 -26.06
N ASP A 138 -18.30 -10.24 -25.91
CA ASP A 138 -19.29 -9.76 -26.89
C ASP A 138 -19.29 -8.22 -26.96
N ASN A 139 -18.97 -7.55 -25.84
CA ASN A 139 -18.85 -6.10 -25.76
C ASN A 139 -17.71 -5.69 -24.82
N VAL A 140 -16.88 -4.77 -25.31
CA VAL A 140 -15.81 -4.12 -24.55
C VAL A 140 -16.03 -2.62 -24.62
N GLU A 141 -16.27 -1.99 -23.48
CA GLU A 141 -16.50 -0.57 -23.35
C GLU A 141 -15.52 0.04 -22.35
N VAL A 142 -14.98 1.21 -22.64
CA VAL A 142 -14.16 1.98 -21.73
C VAL A 142 -14.77 3.36 -21.54
N VAL A 143 -15.08 3.72 -20.29
CA VAL A 143 -15.77 4.96 -19.99
C VAL A 143 -14.95 5.84 -19.05
N SER A 144 -15.10 7.15 -19.20
CA SER A 144 -14.45 8.11 -18.33
C SER A 144 -15.16 8.24 -16.98
N ALA A 145 -14.37 8.25 -15.90
CA ALA A 145 -14.85 8.63 -14.57
C ALA A 145 -15.02 10.15 -14.39
N GLY A 146 -14.76 10.93 -15.43
CA GLY A 146 -14.69 12.38 -15.44
C GLY A 146 -13.26 12.89 -15.58
N ASP A 147 -13.13 14.17 -15.80
CA ASP A 147 -11.84 14.83 -15.95
C ASP A 147 -11.09 14.86 -14.63
N ARG A 148 -9.80 14.66 -14.73
CA ARG A 148 -8.87 14.83 -13.63
C ARG A 148 -8.32 16.24 -13.75
N ASP A 149 -8.70 17.12 -12.84
CA ASP A 149 -8.05 18.41 -12.72
C ASP A 149 -6.79 18.26 -11.85
N PRO A 150 -5.60 18.17 -12.46
CA PRO A 150 -4.35 18.05 -11.71
C PRO A 150 -3.97 19.36 -10.99
N ASP A 151 -4.57 20.48 -11.40
CA ASP A 151 -4.31 21.82 -10.87
C ASP A 151 -5.35 22.27 -9.84
N ALA A 152 -6.39 21.46 -9.62
CA ALA A 152 -7.37 21.75 -8.56
C ALA A 152 -6.70 21.85 -7.20
N GLU A 153 -7.01 22.93 -6.48
CA GLU A 153 -6.56 23.14 -5.12
C GLU A 153 -7.34 22.27 -4.13
N GLY A 154 -6.68 21.84 -3.04
CA GLY A 154 -7.31 21.09 -1.96
C GLY A 154 -7.58 19.61 -2.29
N LEU A 155 -8.68 19.08 -1.74
CA LEU A 155 -9.06 17.66 -1.80
C LEU A 155 -9.19 17.10 -3.23
N GLU A 156 -9.58 17.95 -4.19
CA GLU A 156 -9.80 17.54 -5.58
C GLU A 156 -8.50 17.35 -6.36
N GLY A 157 -7.47 18.11 -6.04
CA GLY A 157 -6.16 18.07 -6.70
C GLY A 157 -5.12 17.14 -6.09
N MET A 158 -5.41 16.49 -4.93
CA MET A 158 -4.45 15.66 -4.25
C MET A 158 -4.28 14.31 -4.92
N SER A 159 -3.24 14.18 -5.73
CA SER A 159 -2.87 12.93 -6.40
C SER A 159 -1.99 12.04 -5.52
N ALA A 160 -1.89 10.74 -5.86
CA ALA A 160 -0.95 9.83 -5.21
C ALA A 160 0.51 10.31 -5.32
N SER A 161 0.86 11.05 -6.38
CA SER A 161 2.19 11.66 -6.54
C SER A 161 2.40 12.79 -5.55
N LYS A 162 1.43 13.71 -5.40
CA LYS A 162 1.49 14.79 -4.41
C LYS A 162 1.56 14.22 -2.98
N MET A 163 0.79 13.17 -2.66
CA MET A 163 0.89 12.50 -1.36
C MET A 163 2.28 11.90 -1.11
N ARG A 164 2.88 11.26 -2.11
CA ARG A 164 4.26 10.76 -1.95
C ARG A 164 5.28 11.89 -1.78
N SER A 165 5.11 13.01 -2.49
CA SER A 165 5.94 14.20 -2.29
C SER A 165 5.82 14.72 -0.85
N ALA A 166 4.59 14.95 -0.37
CA ALA A 166 4.35 15.36 1.00
C ALA A 166 4.97 14.37 2.03
N ALA A 167 4.92 13.07 1.73
CA ALA A 167 5.58 12.07 2.57
C ALA A 167 7.11 12.20 2.57
N VAL A 168 7.73 12.51 1.43
CA VAL A 168 9.19 12.79 1.35
C VAL A 168 9.55 14.04 2.15
N ASP A 169 8.77 15.10 1.97
CA ASP A 169 9.01 16.41 2.57
C ASP A 169 8.71 16.45 4.08
N GLY A 170 8.16 15.38 4.65
CA GLY A 170 7.80 15.33 6.07
C GLY A 170 6.47 16.03 6.40
N ASP A 171 5.71 16.47 5.38
CA ASP A 171 4.49 17.24 5.51
C ASP A 171 3.26 16.31 5.68
N LEU A 172 2.94 16.02 6.95
CA LEU A 172 1.79 15.20 7.31
C LEU A 172 0.45 15.88 6.98
N ASP A 173 0.38 17.19 7.12
CA ASP A 173 -0.88 17.93 6.94
C ASP A 173 -1.28 17.95 5.46
N SER A 174 -0.35 18.23 4.57
CA SER A 174 -0.57 18.08 3.12
C SER A 174 -0.89 16.64 2.74
N PHE A 175 -0.23 15.65 3.36
CA PHE A 175 -0.54 14.24 3.11
C PHE A 175 -1.98 13.89 3.50
N LYS A 176 -2.46 14.37 4.64
CA LYS A 176 -3.83 14.14 5.13
C LYS A 176 -4.91 14.68 4.19
N GLN A 177 -4.62 15.72 3.41
CA GLN A 177 -5.56 16.25 2.40
C GLN A 177 -5.88 15.24 1.29
N GLY A 178 -5.03 14.23 1.09
CA GLY A 178 -5.23 13.20 0.07
C GLY A 178 -6.14 12.05 0.49
N VAL A 179 -6.57 11.98 1.74
CA VAL A 179 -7.43 10.92 2.25
C VAL A 179 -8.83 11.45 2.57
N PRO A 180 -9.86 10.59 2.57
CA PRO A 180 -11.22 11.01 2.92
C PRO A 180 -11.32 11.51 4.36
N ASP A 181 -12.22 12.47 4.60
CA ASP A 181 -12.56 12.92 5.93
C ASP A 181 -13.00 11.73 6.80
N GLY A 182 -12.55 11.70 8.05
CA GLY A 182 -12.85 10.62 8.99
C GLY A 182 -12.05 9.34 8.79
N PHE A 183 -11.05 9.32 7.89
CA PHE A 183 -10.12 8.19 7.78
C PHE A 183 -9.10 8.20 8.91
N ASN A 184 -9.34 7.42 9.96
CA ASN A 184 -8.55 7.43 11.20
C ASN A 184 -7.11 6.89 11.03
N ASP A 185 -6.84 6.11 9.98
CA ASP A 185 -5.51 5.51 9.73
C ASP A 185 -4.58 6.41 8.87
N ALA A 186 -4.88 7.71 8.70
CA ALA A 186 -4.11 8.62 7.85
C ALA A 186 -2.63 8.71 8.25
N GLU A 187 -2.34 8.86 9.55
CA GLU A 187 -0.96 8.90 10.06
C GLU A 187 -0.23 7.58 9.92
N LYS A 188 -0.95 6.47 10.12
CA LYS A 188 -0.39 5.14 9.89
C LYS A 188 -0.04 4.93 8.42
N LEU A 189 -0.93 5.35 7.51
CA LEU A 189 -0.68 5.30 6.07
C LEU A 189 0.55 6.15 5.70
N TYR A 190 0.65 7.37 6.25
CA TYR A 190 1.79 8.25 6.05
C TYR A 190 3.12 7.58 6.48
N ARG A 191 3.18 7.04 7.69
CA ARG A 191 4.37 6.32 8.18
C ARG A 191 4.70 5.09 7.33
N ASP A 192 3.70 4.31 6.95
CA ASP A 192 3.90 3.13 6.09
C ASP A 192 4.44 3.52 4.71
N VAL A 193 3.99 4.65 4.14
CA VAL A 193 4.51 5.20 2.87
C VAL A 193 5.95 5.64 3.05
N ARG A 194 6.29 6.45 4.06
CA ARG A 194 7.66 6.91 4.36
C ARG A 194 8.61 5.74 4.55
N LYS A 195 8.25 4.80 5.40
CA LYS A 195 9.04 3.58 5.66
C LYS A 195 9.30 2.78 4.38
N SER A 196 8.27 2.61 3.55
CA SER A 196 8.39 1.87 2.29
C SER A 196 9.19 2.64 1.21
N MET A 197 9.30 3.95 1.33
CA MET A 197 10.19 4.81 0.52
C MET A 197 11.63 4.84 1.05
N GLY A 198 11.92 4.19 2.18
CA GLY A 198 13.23 4.19 2.82
C GLY A 198 13.52 5.46 3.62
N ILE A 199 12.49 6.26 3.92
CA ILE A 199 12.63 7.47 4.73
C ILE A 199 12.53 7.06 6.19
N ARG A 200 13.60 7.28 6.94
CA ARG A 200 13.65 7.02 8.39
C ARG A 200 13.05 8.20 9.15
N GLU A 201 12.34 7.93 10.25
CA GLU A 201 11.91 8.97 11.17
C GLU A 201 13.13 9.46 11.99
N GLU A 202 13.19 10.75 12.31
CA GLU A 202 14.29 11.31 13.12
C GLU A 202 14.44 10.59 14.47
N LYS A 203 13.34 10.10 15.02
CA LYS A 203 13.33 9.32 16.26
C LYS A 203 14.02 7.96 16.10
N ASP A 204 13.81 7.26 14.98
CA ASP A 204 14.50 6.01 14.66
C ASP A 204 15.99 6.26 14.35
N MET A 205 16.33 7.44 13.79
CA MET A 205 17.72 7.82 13.52
C MET A 205 18.45 8.17 14.81
N GLY A 206 17.79 8.86 15.76
CA GLY A 206 18.39 9.19 17.05
C GLY A 206 18.73 7.96 17.88
N GLU A 207 17.81 7.01 17.99
CA GLU A 207 18.03 5.76 18.75
C GLU A 207 19.07 4.86 18.08
N MET A 208 19.06 4.74 16.74
CA MET A 208 20.05 3.94 16.01
C MET A 208 21.45 4.57 16.02
N ASP A 209 21.52 5.90 15.88
CA ASP A 209 22.80 6.63 15.96
C ASP A 209 23.40 6.52 17.36
N THR A 210 22.56 6.60 18.38
CA THR A 210 22.96 6.42 19.78
C THR A 210 23.44 4.97 20.04
N TYR A 211 22.75 3.96 19.54
CA TYR A 211 23.14 2.57 19.71
C TYR A 211 24.40 2.21 18.91
N GLU A 212 24.52 2.66 17.66
CA GLU A 212 25.72 2.45 16.85
C GLU A 212 26.94 3.12 17.48
N LYS A 213 26.81 4.36 17.95
CA LYS A 213 27.87 5.07 18.70
C LYS A 213 28.25 4.33 19.99
N MET A 214 27.26 3.93 20.79
CA MET A 214 27.49 3.16 22.02
C MET A 214 28.21 1.84 21.71
N ARG A 215 27.83 1.14 20.64
CA ARG A 215 28.49 -0.09 20.21
C ARG A 215 29.93 0.15 19.75
N ASP A 216 30.18 1.22 18.99
CA ASP A 216 31.53 1.61 18.56
C ASP A 216 32.39 1.99 19.75
N ASP A 217 31.87 2.75 20.71
CA ASP A 217 32.57 3.10 21.93
C ASP A 217 32.87 1.86 22.80
N TYR A 218 31.98 0.90 22.83
CA TYR A 218 32.19 -0.40 23.49
C TYR A 218 33.29 -1.24 22.78
N LEU A 219 33.25 -1.36 21.46
CA LEU A 219 34.23 -2.14 20.68
C LEU A 219 35.63 -1.50 20.72
N THR A 220 35.69 -0.19 20.78
CA THR A 220 36.96 0.58 20.89
C THR A 220 37.49 0.67 22.33
N GLY A 221 36.77 0.12 23.30
CA GLY A 221 37.19 0.10 24.70
C GLY A 221 37.05 1.43 25.44
N LYS A 222 36.21 2.34 24.93
CA LYS A 222 35.93 3.60 25.62
C LYS A 222 34.94 3.42 26.79
N ILE A 223 34.07 2.44 26.68
CA ILE A 223 33.05 2.12 27.71
C ILE A 223 33.03 0.60 28.00
N TRP A 224 32.61 0.27 29.20
CA TRP A 224 32.34 -1.08 29.67
C TRP A 224 33.52 -2.07 29.46
N ASN A 225 34.61 -1.76 30.12
CA ASN A 225 35.79 -2.62 30.09
C ASN A 225 35.70 -3.70 31.18
N VAL A 226 36.47 -4.75 31.05
CA VAL A 226 36.62 -5.75 32.13
C VAL A 226 37.17 -5.07 33.38
N GLY A 227 36.47 -5.25 34.51
CA GLY A 227 36.73 -4.58 35.75
C GLY A 227 35.79 -3.39 36.06
N ASP A 228 35.07 -2.88 35.05
CA ASP A 228 34.08 -1.82 35.28
C ASP A 228 32.82 -2.40 35.99
N ILE A 229 32.22 -1.57 36.85
CA ILE A 229 30.94 -1.92 37.47
C ILE A 229 29.80 -1.46 36.55
N VAL A 230 28.81 -2.33 36.36
CA VAL A 230 27.63 -2.04 35.54
C VAL A 230 26.37 -2.49 36.23
N GLU A 231 25.25 -1.84 35.88
CA GLU A 231 23.92 -2.30 36.24
C GLU A 231 23.15 -2.74 34.98
N ALA A 232 22.53 -3.91 35.06
CA ALA A 232 21.67 -4.44 34.01
C ALA A 232 20.54 -5.27 34.60
N LYS A 233 19.29 -4.97 34.21
CA LYS A 233 18.09 -5.65 34.70
C LYS A 233 17.94 -5.59 36.23
N GLY A 234 18.37 -4.48 36.84
CA GLY A 234 18.30 -4.27 38.30
C GLY A 234 19.33 -5.10 39.09
N VAL A 235 20.40 -5.57 38.42
CA VAL A 235 21.51 -6.32 39.04
C VAL A 235 22.81 -5.58 38.74
N SER A 236 23.58 -5.24 39.76
CA SER A 236 24.90 -4.62 39.65
C SER A 236 26.01 -5.64 39.80
N GLY A 237 27.12 -5.46 39.08
CA GLY A 237 28.28 -6.32 39.21
C GLY A 237 29.45 -5.89 38.34
N GLU A 238 30.62 -6.52 38.55
CA GLU A 238 31.87 -6.26 37.82
C GLU A 238 31.92 -7.03 36.51
N ILE A 239 32.26 -6.36 35.42
CA ILE A 239 32.44 -7.00 34.11
C ILE A 239 33.62 -7.96 34.16
N VAL A 240 33.37 -9.23 33.98
CA VAL A 240 34.41 -10.30 33.94
C VAL A 240 34.73 -10.75 32.53
N ARG A 241 33.87 -10.45 31.57
CA ARG A 241 34.09 -10.83 30.15
C ARG A 241 33.34 -9.91 29.19
N LYS A 242 33.98 -9.57 28.08
CA LYS A 242 33.38 -8.84 26.95
C LYS A 242 33.13 -9.83 25.78
N GLY A 243 31.90 -9.76 25.19
CA GLY A 243 31.58 -10.37 23.91
C GLY A 243 31.45 -9.32 22.82
N THR A 244 31.02 -9.69 21.63
CA THR A 244 30.86 -8.72 20.51
C THR A 244 29.72 -7.73 20.75
N ASN A 245 28.60 -8.17 21.35
CA ASN A 245 27.40 -7.38 21.60
C ASN A 245 26.82 -7.60 23.00
N TYR A 246 27.62 -8.17 23.91
CA TYR A 246 27.18 -8.48 25.27
C TYR A 246 28.37 -8.45 26.24
N ILE A 247 28.06 -8.33 27.51
CA ILE A 247 29.01 -8.51 28.61
C ILE A 247 28.58 -9.69 29.49
N SER A 248 29.54 -10.25 30.24
CA SER A 248 29.27 -11.07 31.43
C SER A 248 29.80 -10.33 32.64
N PHE A 249 28.98 -10.17 33.66
CA PHE A 249 29.34 -9.48 34.90
C PHE A 249 29.00 -10.33 36.12
N MET A 250 29.73 -10.13 37.20
CA MET A 250 29.65 -10.95 38.41
C MET A 250 29.19 -10.11 39.57
N GLU A 251 28.09 -10.51 40.20
CA GLU A 251 27.63 -9.97 41.48
C GLU A 251 28.63 -10.24 42.63
N GLU A 252 28.52 -9.53 43.74
CA GLU A 252 29.33 -9.75 44.97
C GLU A 252 29.21 -11.18 45.50
N ASN A 253 28.08 -11.86 45.30
CA ASN A 253 27.85 -13.24 45.72
C ASN A 253 28.54 -14.29 44.83
N GLY A 254 29.28 -13.86 43.79
CA GLY A 254 29.99 -14.71 42.82
C GLY A 254 29.15 -15.26 41.71
N LYS A 255 27.88 -14.86 41.58
CA LYS A 255 27.02 -15.30 40.50
C LYS A 255 27.28 -14.47 39.22
N VAL A 256 27.43 -15.17 38.09
CA VAL A 256 27.71 -14.53 36.80
C VAL A 256 26.43 -14.38 36.00
N HIS A 257 26.23 -13.17 35.49
CA HIS A 257 25.11 -12.77 34.63
C HIS A 257 25.60 -12.43 33.23
N LYS A 258 24.68 -12.47 32.26
CA LYS A 258 24.90 -12.00 30.89
C LYS A 258 23.89 -10.92 30.55
N ALA A 259 24.36 -9.79 30.04
CA ALA A 259 23.54 -8.71 29.52
C ALA A 259 23.95 -8.32 28.10
N TRP A 260 22.98 -8.02 27.26
CA TRP A 260 23.22 -7.39 25.97
C TRP A 260 23.51 -5.90 26.16
N LEU A 261 24.23 -5.25 25.25
CA LEU A 261 24.61 -3.84 25.38
C LEU A 261 23.44 -2.88 25.61
N HIS A 262 22.28 -3.17 25.00
CA HIS A 262 21.06 -2.35 25.18
C HIS A 262 20.30 -2.60 26.48
N GLU A 263 20.75 -3.57 27.28
CA GLU A 263 20.17 -3.90 28.60
C GLU A 263 20.98 -3.32 29.75
N ILE A 264 22.11 -2.67 29.44
CA ILE A 264 22.98 -2.05 30.43
C ILE A 264 22.50 -0.63 30.66
N GLU A 265 22.31 -0.26 31.93
CA GLU A 265 21.92 1.07 32.31
C GLU A 265 23.11 2.02 32.13
N LEU A 266 22.88 3.17 31.50
CA LEU A 266 23.89 4.23 31.39
C LEU A 266 23.76 5.10 32.64
N ASP A 267 24.83 5.24 33.43
CA ASP A 267 24.87 6.25 34.49
C ASP A 267 24.68 7.64 33.84
N GLU A 268 23.68 8.40 34.28
CA GLU A 268 23.38 9.77 33.84
C GLU A 268 24.49 10.76 34.23
#